data_db79e0fe870537726c39362d5ccac544
#
_entry.id   db79e0fe870537726c39362d5ccac544
#
_cell.length_a   1.000
_cell.length_b   1.000
_cell.length_c   1.000
_cell.angle_alpha   90.00
_cell.angle_beta   90.00
_cell.angle_gamma   90.00
#
_symmetry.space_group_name_H-M   'P 1'
#
loop_
_entity.id
_entity.type
_entity.pdbx_description
1 polymer ?
#
loop_
_entity_poly.entity_id
_entity_poly.type
_entity_poly.pdbx_seq_one_letter_code
_entity_poly.pdbx_strand_id
1 'polypeptide(L)'
;MTTTTATNTGTSSLDAYLASQSSSKSANGTTDATADRFLKLLVTQMQNQDPLNPMDNAQVTSQMAQINTVTGIDKLNTTVQNIGSNFGQMQLLQAANIVGHQVLVGGNQLNVASNGSAGGAYDLDASASNVTVDVLDGAGSVVDTIKQGAQDAGRHDFTWTPPSGTSTDQPFTFRITATSGSTAINSTPLMLDQVNAVSTSSSGGVNVELTHNGTTSYSQIKAVG
;
A
#
# COMPACT_ATOMS: atom_id res chain seq x y z
N MET A 1 31.04 49.17 26.39
CA MET A 1 30.73 47.90 27.08
C MET A 1 29.24 47.67 26.92
N THR A 2 28.84 46.86 25.97
CA THR A 2 27.46 46.47 25.74
C THR A 2 27.36 44.96 25.96
N THR A 3 26.67 44.57 27.04
CA THR A 3 26.42 43.19 27.40
C THR A 3 25.23 42.67 26.61
N THR A 4 25.49 41.67 25.76
CA THR A 4 24.45 40.94 25.02
C THR A 4 23.93 39.81 25.89
N THR A 5 22.67 39.85 26.28
CA THR A 5 21.97 38.80 27.01
C THR A 5 21.51 37.74 26.00
N ALA A 6 22.05 36.54 26.08
CA ALA A 6 21.60 35.41 25.33
C ALA A 6 20.34 34.81 25.96
N THR A 7 19.22 34.91 25.25
CA THR A 7 17.96 34.25 25.64
C THR A 7 17.98 32.80 25.24
N ASN A 8 17.94 31.91 26.20
CA ASN A 8 17.87 30.46 26.01
C ASN A 8 16.45 30.05 25.59
N THR A 9 16.28 29.64 24.33
CA THR A 9 15.03 29.12 23.74
C THR A 9 15.08 27.60 23.54
N GLY A 10 15.40 26.85 24.61
CA GLY A 10 15.58 25.40 24.56
C GLY A 10 14.44 24.53 25.11
N THR A 11 13.30 25.11 25.56
CA THR A 11 12.27 24.37 26.30
C THR A 11 10.94 24.16 25.56
N SER A 12 10.77 24.68 24.34
CA SER A 12 9.46 24.68 23.69
C SER A 12 9.09 23.37 22.92
N SER A 13 10.04 22.49 22.63
CA SER A 13 9.75 21.25 21.86
C SER A 13 9.25 20.11 22.74
N LEU A 14 9.73 20.02 23.98
CA LEU A 14 9.29 18.99 24.93
C LEU A 14 7.90 19.29 25.50
N ASP A 15 7.60 20.58 25.77
CA ASP A 15 6.29 21.00 26.23
C ASP A 15 5.21 20.83 25.16
N ALA A 16 5.54 21.07 23.86
CA ALA A 16 4.64 20.81 22.75
C ALA A 16 4.39 19.30 22.55
N TYR A 17 5.41 18.46 22.75
CA TYR A 17 5.27 17.00 22.66
C TYR A 17 4.44 16.43 23.83
N LEU A 18 4.64 16.93 25.05
CA LEU A 18 3.85 16.54 26.22
C LEU A 18 2.40 17.01 26.13
N ALA A 19 2.16 18.22 25.58
CA ALA A 19 0.82 18.73 25.33
C ALA A 19 0.06 17.92 24.26
N SER A 20 0.76 17.41 23.23
CA SER A 20 0.15 16.53 22.20
C SER A 20 -0.21 15.16 22.76
N GLN A 21 0.55 14.64 23.70
CA GLN A 21 0.26 13.36 24.38
C GLN A 21 -0.91 13.48 25.38
N SER A 22 -1.10 14.63 26.00
CA SER A 22 -2.21 14.83 26.93
C SER A 22 -3.57 15.03 26.24
N SER A 23 -3.59 15.51 24.99
CA SER A 23 -4.84 15.68 24.22
C SER A 23 -5.40 14.38 23.65
N SER A 24 -4.58 13.33 23.46
CA SER A 24 -5.05 12.03 22.97
C SER A 24 -5.71 11.12 24.02
N LYS A 25 -5.62 11.49 25.30
CA LYS A 25 -6.19 10.71 26.41
C LYS A 25 -7.64 11.07 26.77
N SER A 26 -8.22 12.11 26.16
CA SER A 26 -9.52 12.67 26.57
C SER A 26 -10.74 12.10 25.82
N ALA A 27 -10.57 11.31 24.75
CA ALA A 27 -11.71 10.83 23.95
C ALA A 27 -12.38 9.57 24.49
N ASN A 28 -11.73 8.79 25.37
CA ASN A 28 -12.26 7.53 25.89
C ASN A 28 -12.95 7.65 27.28
N GLY A 29 -12.86 8.82 27.94
CA GLY A 29 -13.39 9.03 29.28
C GLY A 29 -14.83 9.59 29.34
N THR A 30 -15.37 10.08 28.23
CA THR A 30 -16.63 10.84 28.25
C THR A 30 -17.88 9.98 28.34
N THR A 31 -17.87 8.77 27.82
CA THR A 31 -19.05 7.86 27.87
C THR A 31 -19.21 7.19 29.22
N ASP A 32 -18.12 6.72 29.83
CA ASP A 32 -18.17 6.11 31.18
C ASP A 32 -18.51 7.18 32.23
N ALA A 33 -17.92 8.38 32.10
CA ALA A 33 -18.24 9.51 32.97
C ALA A 33 -19.69 10.01 32.80
N THR A 34 -20.27 9.87 31.62
CA THR A 34 -21.68 10.22 31.37
C THR A 34 -22.63 9.16 31.95
N ALA A 35 -22.28 7.87 31.84
CA ALA A 35 -23.00 6.76 32.43
C ALA A 35 -22.98 6.84 33.97
N ASP A 36 -21.82 7.13 34.56
CA ASP A 36 -21.68 7.29 36.01
C ASP A 36 -22.46 8.49 36.55
N ARG A 37 -22.44 9.64 35.84
CA ARG A 37 -23.27 10.80 36.21
C ARG A 37 -24.76 10.49 36.14
N PHE A 38 -25.20 9.74 35.13
CA PHE A 38 -26.59 9.32 34.98
C PHE A 38 -27.02 8.39 36.12
N LEU A 39 -26.20 7.36 36.43
CA LEU A 39 -26.48 6.44 37.54
C LEU A 39 -26.57 7.19 38.86
N LYS A 40 -25.69 8.17 39.07
CA LYS A 40 -25.72 9.00 40.28
C LYS A 40 -26.97 9.89 40.34
N LEU A 41 -27.39 10.46 39.20
CA LEU A 41 -28.65 11.23 39.12
C LEU A 41 -29.88 10.33 39.35
N LEU A 42 -29.88 9.13 38.78
CA LEU A 42 -30.97 8.14 38.97
C LEU A 42 -31.11 7.72 40.44
N VAL A 43 -29.98 7.40 41.09
CA VAL A 43 -29.99 7.05 42.54
C VAL A 43 -30.44 8.23 43.40
N THR A 44 -30.00 9.43 43.08
CA THR A 44 -30.40 10.68 43.84
C THR A 44 -31.88 10.95 43.62
N GLN A 45 -32.41 10.74 42.42
CA GLN A 45 -33.84 10.91 42.14
C GLN A 45 -34.70 9.83 42.82
N MET A 46 -34.24 8.54 42.85
CA MET A 46 -34.93 7.49 43.59
C MET A 46 -35.00 7.74 45.10
N GLN A 47 -34.01 8.44 45.63
CA GLN A 47 -33.99 8.78 47.09
C GLN A 47 -34.87 10.01 47.42
N ASN A 48 -35.25 10.85 46.46
CA ASN A 48 -35.87 12.15 46.71
C ASN A 48 -37.20 12.37 45.95
N GLN A 49 -37.76 11.34 45.21
CA GLN A 49 -38.99 11.49 44.41
C GLN A 49 -40.27 11.12 45.14
N ASP A 50 -41.26 11.99 45.03
CA ASP A 50 -42.67 11.75 45.31
C ASP A 50 -43.30 10.84 44.23
N PRO A 51 -44.06 9.77 44.55
CA PRO A 51 -44.44 8.71 43.64
C PRO A 51 -45.46 9.11 42.54
N LEU A 52 -45.78 10.38 42.35
CA LEU A 52 -46.88 10.82 41.47
C LEU A 52 -46.51 11.28 40.06
N ASN A 53 -45.23 11.35 39.67
CA ASN A 53 -44.81 11.78 38.32
C ASN A 53 -43.59 10.99 37.77
N PRO A 54 -43.75 9.82 37.15
CA PRO A 54 -42.64 8.98 36.68
C PRO A 54 -42.22 9.25 35.22
N MET A 55 -42.68 10.31 34.55
CA MET A 55 -42.66 10.41 33.07
C MET A 55 -41.32 10.82 32.42
N ASP A 56 -40.38 11.48 33.09
CA ASP A 56 -39.16 11.99 32.45
C ASP A 56 -38.02 10.96 32.33
N ASN A 57 -38.06 9.88 33.08
CA ASN A 57 -36.97 8.89 33.11
C ASN A 57 -36.93 7.99 31.86
N ALA A 58 -38.06 7.73 31.22
CA ALA A 58 -38.13 6.86 30.02
C ALA A 58 -37.45 7.53 28.80
N GLN A 59 -37.62 8.85 28.64
CA GLN A 59 -37.04 9.62 27.55
C GLN A 59 -35.49 9.66 27.64
N VAL A 60 -34.97 9.92 28.85
CA VAL A 60 -33.52 9.99 29.11
C VAL A 60 -32.89 8.61 28.96
N THR A 61 -33.55 7.54 29.44
CA THR A 61 -33.08 6.16 29.26
C THR A 61 -33.03 5.75 27.80
N SER A 62 -34.03 6.17 27.00
CA SER A 62 -34.06 5.91 25.55
C SER A 62 -32.93 6.64 24.82
N GLN A 63 -32.65 7.90 25.14
CA GLN A 63 -31.56 8.67 24.58
C GLN A 63 -30.18 8.05 24.96
N MET A 64 -30.02 7.60 26.20
CA MET A 64 -28.79 6.93 26.64
C MET A 64 -28.59 5.59 25.91
N ALA A 65 -29.65 4.81 25.70
CA ALA A 65 -29.56 3.56 24.93
C ALA A 65 -29.11 3.83 23.48
N GLN A 66 -29.61 4.92 22.87
CA GLN A 66 -29.17 5.35 21.54
C GLN A 66 -27.70 5.78 21.53
N ILE A 67 -27.25 6.59 22.50
CA ILE A 67 -25.84 7.00 22.62
C ILE A 67 -24.93 5.79 22.83
N ASN A 68 -25.32 4.85 23.70
CA ASN A 68 -24.55 3.62 23.92
C ASN A 68 -24.47 2.76 22.67
N THR A 69 -25.52 2.69 21.87
CA THR A 69 -25.53 1.99 20.58
C THR A 69 -24.56 2.64 19.60
N VAL A 70 -24.62 3.97 19.45
CA VAL A 70 -23.71 4.72 18.55
C VAL A 70 -22.26 4.54 19.00
N THR A 71 -21.99 4.68 20.30
CA THR A 71 -20.64 4.45 20.86
C THR A 71 -20.16 3.01 20.66
N GLY A 72 -21.06 2.03 20.78
CA GLY A 72 -20.76 0.63 20.47
C GLY A 72 -20.35 0.45 19.01
N ILE A 73 -21.06 1.11 18.08
CA ILE A 73 -20.73 1.10 16.65
C ILE A 73 -19.37 1.76 16.39
N ASP A 74 -19.08 2.89 17.04
CA ASP A 74 -17.78 3.57 16.89
C ASP A 74 -16.61 2.72 17.42
N LYS A 75 -16.81 2.02 18.54
CA LYS A 75 -15.84 1.05 19.06
C LYS A 75 -15.63 -0.12 18.09
N LEU A 76 -16.70 -0.63 17.47
CA LEU A 76 -16.62 -1.68 16.45
C LEU A 76 -15.85 -1.18 15.22
N ASN A 77 -16.13 0.02 14.72
CA ASN A 77 -15.40 0.62 13.61
C ASN A 77 -13.90 0.75 13.92
N THR A 78 -13.56 1.22 15.11
CA THR A 78 -12.16 1.32 15.57
C THR A 78 -11.49 -0.06 15.65
N THR A 79 -12.21 -1.07 16.14
CA THR A 79 -11.68 -2.44 16.21
C THR A 79 -11.44 -3.02 14.81
N VAL A 80 -12.34 -2.78 13.86
CA VAL A 80 -12.17 -3.21 12.47
C VAL A 80 -10.95 -2.53 11.83
N GLN A 81 -10.76 -1.22 12.07
CA GLN A 81 -9.56 -0.50 11.60
C GLN A 81 -8.27 -1.09 12.19
N ASN A 82 -8.26 -1.40 13.48
CA ASN A 82 -7.11 -2.03 14.15
C ASN A 82 -6.80 -3.42 13.56
N ILE A 83 -7.82 -4.22 13.25
CA ILE A 83 -7.64 -5.52 12.57
C ILE A 83 -7.02 -5.30 11.20
N GLY A 84 -7.49 -4.32 10.42
CA GLY A 84 -6.91 -3.95 9.13
C GLY A 84 -5.42 -3.58 9.25
N SER A 85 -5.07 -2.78 10.24
CA SER A 85 -3.68 -2.38 10.50
C SER A 85 -2.80 -3.58 10.88
N ASN A 86 -3.29 -4.48 11.73
CA ASN A 86 -2.56 -5.70 12.11
C ASN A 86 -2.37 -6.63 10.89
N PHE A 87 -3.36 -6.74 10.02
CA PHE A 87 -3.24 -7.50 8.77
C PHE A 87 -2.18 -6.92 7.84
N GLY A 88 -2.14 -5.58 7.69
CA GLY A 88 -1.11 -4.88 6.94
C GLY A 88 0.30 -5.14 7.49
N GLN A 89 0.47 -5.18 8.82
CA GLN A 89 1.76 -5.52 9.45
C GLN A 89 2.19 -6.97 9.16
N MET A 90 1.27 -7.92 9.20
CA MET A 90 1.56 -9.31 8.83
C MET A 90 1.96 -9.43 7.36
N GLN A 91 1.28 -8.71 6.46
CA GLN A 91 1.63 -8.67 5.04
C GLN A 91 3.00 -8.03 4.81
N LEU A 92 3.35 -6.98 5.57
CA LEU A 92 4.66 -6.35 5.50
C LEU A 92 5.78 -7.34 5.89
N LEU A 93 5.58 -8.14 6.95
CA LEU A 93 6.55 -9.17 7.36
C LEU A 93 6.75 -10.24 6.28
N GLN A 94 5.67 -10.63 5.57
CA GLN A 94 5.78 -11.55 4.44
C GLN A 94 6.51 -10.89 3.26
N ALA A 95 6.19 -9.64 2.96
CA ALA A 95 6.83 -8.89 1.90
C ALA A 95 8.32 -8.60 2.19
N ALA A 96 8.72 -8.53 3.46
CA ALA A 96 10.13 -8.34 3.81
C ALA A 96 11.03 -9.48 3.28
N ASN A 97 10.50 -10.68 3.09
CA ASN A 97 11.26 -11.82 2.56
C ASN A 97 11.63 -11.67 1.08
N ILE A 98 10.96 -10.80 0.34
CA ILE A 98 11.30 -10.58 -1.09
C ILE A 98 12.31 -9.46 -1.31
N VAL A 99 12.76 -8.76 -0.26
CA VAL A 99 13.79 -7.74 -0.37
C VAL A 99 15.11 -8.38 -0.82
N GLY A 100 15.71 -7.81 -1.86
CA GLY A 100 16.90 -8.35 -2.52
C GLY A 100 16.61 -9.37 -3.61
N HIS A 101 15.38 -9.89 -3.70
CA HIS A 101 14.96 -10.80 -4.77
C HIS A 101 14.53 -10.06 -6.03
N GLN A 102 14.60 -10.76 -7.15
CA GLN A 102 14.00 -10.28 -8.40
C GLN A 102 12.50 -10.58 -8.41
N VAL A 103 11.73 -9.64 -8.92
CA VAL A 103 10.29 -9.76 -9.06
C VAL A 103 9.86 -9.41 -10.48
N LEU A 104 8.78 -10.03 -10.92
CA LEU A 104 8.14 -9.75 -12.18
C LEU A 104 6.98 -8.78 -11.93
N VAL A 105 7.02 -7.62 -12.58
CA VAL A 105 6.02 -6.55 -12.47
C VAL A 105 5.59 -6.05 -13.84
N GLY A 106 4.46 -5.36 -13.92
CA GLY A 106 4.04 -4.69 -15.16
C GLY A 106 5.05 -3.64 -15.58
N GLY A 107 5.48 -3.71 -16.83
CA GLY A 107 6.47 -2.81 -17.40
C GLY A 107 7.18 -3.42 -18.60
N ASN A 108 7.95 -2.60 -19.30
CA ASN A 108 8.63 -3.02 -20.52
C ASN A 108 10.12 -2.60 -20.54
N GLN A 109 10.71 -2.28 -19.39
CA GLN A 109 12.14 -2.02 -19.32
C GLN A 109 12.94 -3.32 -19.33
N LEU A 110 14.08 -3.31 -20.00
CA LEU A 110 15.06 -4.39 -20.00
C LEU A 110 16.32 -3.93 -19.29
N ASN A 111 16.55 -4.50 -18.11
CA ASN A 111 17.74 -4.23 -17.31
C ASN A 111 18.80 -5.30 -17.61
N VAL A 112 19.92 -4.88 -18.19
CA VAL A 112 21.02 -5.80 -18.48
C VAL A 112 21.75 -6.11 -17.17
N ALA A 113 21.70 -7.38 -16.78
CA ALA A 113 22.38 -7.86 -15.57
C ALA A 113 23.91 -7.94 -15.77
N SER A 114 24.65 -8.12 -14.69
CA SER A 114 26.13 -8.21 -14.70
C SER A 114 26.68 -9.38 -15.54
N ASN A 115 25.85 -10.38 -15.82
CA ASN A 115 26.17 -11.49 -16.72
C ASN A 115 26.04 -11.12 -18.22
N GLY A 116 25.66 -9.88 -18.52
CA GLY A 116 25.49 -9.39 -19.89
C GLY A 116 24.16 -9.77 -20.56
N SER A 117 23.21 -10.31 -19.83
CA SER A 117 21.88 -10.65 -20.38
C SER A 117 20.77 -9.88 -19.69
N ALA A 118 19.67 -9.67 -20.39
CA ALA A 118 18.44 -9.09 -19.86
C ALA A 118 17.29 -10.07 -20.04
N GLY A 119 16.38 -10.10 -19.06
CA GLY A 119 15.19 -10.95 -19.10
C GLY A 119 13.92 -10.14 -19.01
N GLY A 120 12.86 -10.66 -19.58
CA GLY A 120 11.52 -10.14 -19.50
C GLY A 120 10.49 -11.25 -19.71
N ALA A 121 9.24 -10.91 -19.50
CA ALA A 121 8.13 -11.82 -19.78
C ALA A 121 6.96 -11.05 -20.39
N TYR A 122 5.96 -11.80 -20.79
CA TYR A 122 4.69 -11.24 -21.25
C TYR A 122 3.56 -12.22 -20.99
N ASP A 123 2.38 -11.67 -20.74
CA ASP A 123 1.15 -12.46 -20.66
C ASP A 123 0.37 -12.27 -21.98
N LEU A 124 -0.09 -13.37 -22.60
CA LEU A 124 -0.95 -13.38 -23.79
C LEU A 124 -2.40 -13.68 -23.38
N ASP A 125 -3.34 -12.85 -23.87
CA ASP A 125 -4.77 -13.06 -23.61
C ASP A 125 -5.34 -14.28 -24.36
N ALA A 126 -4.73 -14.65 -25.48
CA ALA A 126 -5.11 -15.80 -26.30
C ALA A 126 -3.89 -16.37 -27.04
N SER A 127 -4.02 -17.60 -27.58
CA SER A 127 -2.95 -18.22 -28.38
C SER A 127 -2.67 -17.42 -29.66
N ALA A 128 -1.39 -17.20 -29.93
CA ALA A 128 -0.88 -16.47 -31.08
C ALA A 128 -0.10 -17.41 -32.00
N SER A 129 -0.29 -17.28 -33.32
CA SER A 129 0.49 -18.06 -34.32
C SER A 129 1.88 -17.48 -34.55
N ASN A 130 2.08 -16.21 -34.21
CA ASN A 130 3.38 -15.56 -34.30
C ASN A 130 3.52 -14.49 -33.19
N VAL A 131 4.60 -14.62 -32.43
CA VAL A 131 4.98 -13.64 -31.41
C VAL A 131 6.39 -13.15 -31.68
N THR A 132 6.59 -11.86 -31.65
CA THR A 132 7.90 -11.20 -31.74
C THR A 132 8.08 -10.25 -30.59
N VAL A 133 9.30 -10.19 -30.06
CA VAL A 133 9.73 -9.23 -29.04
C VAL A 133 10.74 -8.29 -29.70
N ASP A 134 10.35 -7.06 -29.95
CA ASP A 134 11.26 -6.03 -30.41
C ASP A 134 11.95 -5.37 -29.20
N VAL A 135 13.27 -5.33 -29.21
CA VAL A 135 14.08 -4.61 -28.24
C VAL A 135 14.41 -3.24 -28.81
N LEU A 136 14.15 -2.21 -28.03
CA LEU A 136 14.32 -0.82 -28.43
C LEU A 136 15.38 -0.14 -27.54
N ASP A 137 16.16 0.75 -28.15
CA ASP A 137 17.08 1.63 -27.43
C ASP A 137 16.37 2.83 -26.77
N GLY A 138 17.12 3.68 -26.05
CA GLY A 138 16.59 4.89 -25.42
C GLY A 138 16.01 5.94 -26.40
N ALA A 139 16.29 5.82 -27.70
CA ALA A 139 15.72 6.67 -28.75
C ALA A 139 14.44 6.05 -29.35
N GLY A 140 14.07 4.84 -28.93
CA GLY A 140 12.91 4.10 -29.45
C GLY A 140 13.17 3.37 -30.77
N SER A 141 14.45 3.25 -31.19
CA SER A 141 14.83 2.50 -32.38
C SER A 141 14.96 1.02 -32.04
N VAL A 142 14.48 0.15 -32.94
CA VAL A 142 14.62 -1.30 -32.76
C VAL A 142 16.07 -1.72 -32.97
N VAL A 143 16.70 -2.26 -31.94
CA VAL A 143 18.08 -2.75 -31.97
C VAL A 143 18.17 -4.26 -32.21
N ASP A 144 17.10 -4.98 -31.84
CA ASP A 144 17.01 -6.42 -32.06
C ASP A 144 15.56 -6.89 -32.08
N THR A 145 15.30 -8.06 -32.68
CA THR A 145 13.98 -8.68 -32.72
C THR A 145 14.09 -10.18 -32.43
N ILE A 146 13.50 -10.61 -31.32
CA ILE A 146 13.45 -12.00 -30.89
C ILE A 146 12.16 -12.63 -31.44
N LYS A 147 12.29 -13.65 -32.24
CA LYS A 147 11.15 -14.43 -32.78
C LYS A 147 10.82 -15.59 -31.86
N GLN A 148 9.68 -15.54 -31.20
CA GLN A 148 9.20 -16.58 -30.30
C GLN A 148 8.35 -17.64 -31.04
N GLY A 149 7.84 -17.31 -32.25
CA GLY A 149 6.98 -18.18 -33.00
C GLY A 149 5.57 -18.30 -32.44
N ALA A 150 4.96 -19.47 -32.56
CA ALA A 150 3.64 -19.75 -32.01
C ALA A 150 3.71 -19.94 -30.50
N GLN A 151 2.78 -19.30 -29.76
CA GLN A 151 2.69 -19.35 -28.31
C GLN A 151 1.23 -19.52 -27.88
N ASP A 152 1.01 -20.31 -26.83
CA ASP A 152 -0.31 -20.47 -26.23
C ASP A 152 -0.70 -19.22 -25.39
N ALA A 153 -1.97 -19.16 -24.96
CA ALA A 153 -2.40 -18.15 -24.00
C ALA A 153 -1.67 -18.32 -22.65
N GLY A 154 -1.35 -17.22 -21.98
CA GLY A 154 -0.70 -17.22 -20.67
C GLY A 154 0.68 -16.58 -20.68
N ARG A 155 1.49 -16.92 -19.69
CA ARG A 155 2.80 -16.30 -19.45
C ARG A 155 3.91 -17.00 -20.21
N HIS A 156 4.78 -16.16 -20.82
CA HIS A 156 5.98 -16.59 -21.52
C HIS A 156 7.14 -15.67 -21.15
N ASP A 157 8.32 -16.27 -21.01
CA ASP A 157 9.56 -15.54 -20.71
C ASP A 157 10.44 -15.48 -21.95
N PHE A 158 11.30 -14.48 -21.97
CA PHE A 158 12.36 -14.38 -22.97
C PHE A 158 13.64 -13.85 -22.33
N THR A 159 14.76 -14.19 -22.94
CA THR A 159 16.08 -13.66 -22.57
C THR A 159 16.68 -13.01 -23.80
N TRP A 160 17.34 -11.88 -23.59
CA TRP A 160 18.04 -11.15 -24.60
C TRP A 160 19.48 -10.88 -24.17
N THR A 161 20.41 -11.01 -25.12
CA THR A 161 21.81 -10.64 -24.92
C THR A 161 22.15 -9.57 -25.94
N PRO A 162 22.57 -8.38 -25.50
CA PRO A 162 22.93 -7.28 -26.40
C PRO A 162 23.96 -7.74 -27.43
N PRO A 163 23.79 -7.39 -28.71
CA PRO A 163 24.82 -7.61 -29.73
C PRO A 163 26.14 -6.96 -29.36
N SER A 164 27.27 -7.53 -29.81
CA SER A 164 28.60 -6.99 -29.54
C SER A 164 28.72 -5.54 -30.02
N GLY A 165 29.17 -4.64 -29.13
CA GLY A 165 29.31 -3.22 -29.42
C GLY A 165 28.07 -2.36 -29.11
N THR A 166 26.99 -2.95 -28.62
CA THR A 166 25.85 -2.21 -28.11
C THR A 166 26.22 -1.55 -26.77
N SER A 167 26.08 -0.21 -26.66
CA SER A 167 26.25 0.47 -25.37
C SER A 167 25.11 0.09 -24.45
N THR A 168 25.44 -0.38 -23.24
CA THR A 168 24.49 -0.73 -22.18
C THR A 168 24.29 0.40 -21.15
N ASP A 169 24.83 1.59 -21.43
CA ASP A 169 24.72 2.76 -20.55
C ASP A 169 23.31 3.39 -20.55
N GLN A 170 22.51 3.05 -21.56
CA GLN A 170 21.14 3.52 -21.69
C GLN A 170 20.15 2.37 -21.38
N PRO A 171 19.01 2.68 -20.78
CA PRO A 171 17.97 1.68 -20.55
C PRO A 171 17.39 1.21 -21.88
N PHE A 172 17.20 -0.11 -22.04
CA PHE A 172 16.44 -0.69 -23.12
C PHE A 172 14.99 -0.87 -22.72
N THR A 173 14.12 -0.90 -23.71
CA THR A 173 12.72 -1.27 -23.56
C THR A 173 12.37 -2.38 -24.54
N PHE A 174 11.24 -3.05 -24.31
CA PHE A 174 10.78 -4.05 -25.27
C PHE A 174 9.30 -3.87 -25.60
N ARG A 175 8.92 -4.34 -26.76
CA ARG A 175 7.55 -4.34 -27.26
C ARG A 175 7.20 -5.70 -27.79
N ILE A 176 6.04 -6.24 -27.36
CA ILE A 176 5.52 -7.51 -27.83
C ILE A 176 4.56 -7.24 -28.99
N THR A 177 4.71 -7.98 -30.05
CA THR A 177 3.76 -8.05 -31.17
C THR A 177 3.31 -9.50 -31.32
N ALA A 178 2.03 -9.77 -31.07
CA ALA A 178 1.43 -11.08 -31.13
C ALA A 178 0.27 -11.10 -32.14
N THR A 179 0.23 -12.05 -33.03
CA THR A 179 -0.81 -12.18 -34.04
C THR A 179 -1.27 -13.65 -34.22
N SER A 180 -2.56 -13.81 -34.53
CA SER A 180 -3.12 -15.09 -34.98
C SER A 180 -3.75 -14.89 -36.36
N GLY A 181 -3.03 -15.30 -37.41
CA GLY A 181 -3.33 -14.89 -38.79
C GLY A 181 -3.21 -13.38 -38.95
N SER A 182 -4.30 -12.70 -39.31
CA SER A 182 -4.39 -11.23 -39.44
C SER A 182 -4.89 -10.55 -38.18
N THR A 183 -5.25 -11.28 -37.15
CA THR A 183 -5.82 -10.72 -35.90
C THR A 183 -4.70 -10.45 -34.89
N ALA A 184 -4.62 -9.21 -34.36
CA ALA A 184 -3.72 -8.90 -33.27
C ALA A 184 -4.23 -9.51 -31.95
N ILE A 185 -3.33 -10.11 -31.18
CA ILE A 185 -3.59 -10.65 -29.85
C ILE A 185 -3.01 -9.69 -28.82
N ASN A 186 -3.81 -9.37 -27.81
CA ASN A 186 -3.33 -8.52 -26.71
C ASN A 186 -2.26 -9.22 -25.89
N SER A 187 -1.24 -8.45 -25.54
CA SER A 187 -0.14 -8.88 -24.69
C SER A 187 0.14 -7.85 -23.63
N THR A 188 0.41 -8.30 -22.41
CA THR A 188 0.83 -7.45 -21.30
C THR A 188 2.32 -7.65 -21.04
N PRO A 189 3.18 -6.65 -21.26
CA PRO A 189 4.61 -6.77 -21.01
C PRO A 189 4.88 -6.79 -19.49
N LEU A 190 5.82 -7.61 -19.08
CA LEU A 190 6.25 -7.80 -17.70
C LEU A 190 7.78 -7.69 -17.63
N MET A 191 8.28 -6.82 -16.78
CA MET A 191 9.71 -6.61 -16.58
C MET A 191 10.20 -7.28 -15.31
N LEU A 192 11.47 -7.70 -15.32
CA LEU A 192 12.18 -8.13 -14.11
C LEU A 192 12.81 -6.90 -13.44
N ASP A 193 12.55 -6.76 -12.15
CA ASP A 193 13.17 -5.72 -11.33
C ASP A 193 13.53 -6.27 -9.95
N GLN A 194 14.47 -5.62 -9.26
CA GLN A 194 14.91 -6.02 -7.94
C GLN A 194 14.20 -5.21 -6.85
N VAL A 195 13.77 -5.88 -5.80
CA VAL A 195 13.16 -5.24 -4.63
C VAL A 195 14.24 -4.66 -3.73
N ASN A 196 14.24 -3.35 -3.54
CA ASN A 196 15.14 -2.64 -2.64
C ASN A 196 14.60 -2.55 -1.22
N ALA A 197 13.31 -2.25 -1.10
CA ALA A 197 12.66 -2.08 0.20
C ALA A 197 11.17 -2.39 0.12
N VAL A 198 10.58 -2.60 1.29
CA VAL A 198 9.12 -2.69 1.46
C VAL A 198 8.67 -1.72 2.54
N SER A 199 7.50 -1.13 2.35
CA SER A 199 6.94 -0.14 3.27
C SER A 199 5.43 -0.30 3.38
N THR A 200 4.83 0.30 4.41
CA THR A 200 3.37 0.39 4.51
C THR A 200 2.85 1.61 3.77
N SER A 201 1.77 1.43 3.01
CA SER A 201 1.03 2.53 2.43
C SER A 201 0.18 3.25 3.49
N SER A 202 -0.10 4.52 3.28
CA SER A 202 -1.04 5.30 4.12
C SER A 202 -2.46 4.70 4.14
N SER A 203 -2.83 3.90 3.15
CA SER A 203 -4.10 3.16 3.07
C SER A 203 -4.07 1.78 3.75
N GLY A 204 -2.96 1.40 4.40
CA GLY A 204 -2.80 0.14 5.13
C GLY A 204 -2.33 -1.05 4.28
N GLY A 205 -2.05 -0.84 2.97
CA GLY A 205 -1.44 -1.85 2.09
C GLY A 205 0.09 -1.87 2.20
N VAL A 206 0.72 -2.80 1.51
CA VAL A 206 2.18 -2.90 1.39
C VAL A 206 2.63 -2.37 0.03
N ASN A 207 3.60 -1.47 0.06
CA ASN A 207 4.32 -0.96 -1.09
C ASN A 207 5.68 -1.64 -1.19
N VAL A 208 6.11 -1.84 -2.41
CA VAL A 208 7.42 -2.40 -2.75
C VAL A 208 8.18 -1.35 -3.55
N GLU A 209 9.38 -1.03 -3.11
CA GLU A 209 10.29 -0.14 -3.82
C GLU A 209 11.21 -0.98 -4.71
N LEU A 210 11.20 -0.69 -5.98
CA LEU A 210 11.95 -1.37 -7.02
C LEU A 210 13.14 -0.52 -7.46
N THR A 211 14.17 -1.17 -7.95
CA THR A 211 15.41 -0.50 -8.36
C THR A 211 15.21 0.44 -9.55
N HIS A 212 14.39 0.05 -10.53
CA HIS A 212 14.22 0.77 -11.79
C HIS A 212 12.81 1.32 -11.99
N ASN A 213 11.79 0.65 -11.47
CA ASN A 213 10.37 1.00 -11.70
C ASN A 213 9.75 1.80 -10.53
N GLY A 214 10.57 2.29 -9.59
CA GLY A 214 10.07 3.07 -8.45
C GLY A 214 9.21 2.25 -7.49
N THR A 215 8.14 2.86 -6.96
CA THR A 215 7.28 2.20 -5.96
C THR A 215 6.02 1.61 -6.59
N THR A 216 5.74 0.36 -6.30
CA THR A 216 4.53 -0.35 -6.72
C THR A 216 3.83 -1.01 -5.53
N SER A 217 2.55 -1.36 -5.68
CA SER A 217 1.85 -2.16 -4.66
C SER A 217 2.34 -3.61 -4.69
N TYR A 218 2.45 -4.25 -3.51
CA TYR A 218 2.75 -5.68 -3.41
C TYR A 218 1.82 -6.56 -4.25
N SER A 219 0.55 -6.15 -4.40
CA SER A 219 -0.44 -6.86 -5.23
C SER A 219 -0.16 -6.84 -6.74
N GLN A 220 0.72 -5.96 -7.20
CA GLN A 220 1.12 -5.87 -8.62
C GLN A 220 2.29 -6.80 -8.96
N ILE A 221 2.92 -7.43 -7.98
CA ILE A 221 3.94 -8.44 -8.21
C ILE A 221 3.28 -9.68 -8.81
N LYS A 222 3.78 -10.11 -9.94
CA LYS A 222 3.27 -11.25 -10.71
C LYS A 222 4.00 -12.56 -10.40
N ALA A 223 5.29 -12.47 -10.05
CA ALA A 223 6.13 -13.60 -9.62
C ALA A 223 7.33 -13.09 -8.82
N VAL A 224 7.96 -13.98 -8.05
CA VAL A 224 9.21 -13.77 -7.31
C VAL A 224 10.20 -14.82 -7.78
N GLY A 225 11.42 -14.38 -8.14
CA GLY A 225 12.52 -15.24 -8.62
C GLY A 225 13.65 -15.38 -7.60
#